data_162b73716b9862a84841d1dbe1b42bbd
#
_entry.id   162b73716b9862a84841d1dbe1b42bbd
#
_cell.length_a   1.000
_cell.length_b   1.000
_cell.length_c   1.000
_cell.angle_alpha   90.00
_cell.angle_beta   90.00
_cell.angle_gamma   90.00
#
_symmetry.space_group_name_H-M   'P 1'
#
loop_
_entity.id
_entity.type
_entity.pdbx_description
1 polymer ?
#
loop_
_entity_poly.entity_id
_entity_poly.type
_entity_poly.pdbx_seq_one_letter_code
_entity_poly.pdbx_strand_id
1 'polypeptide(L)'
;MFSKEKLLLLLLVVMCNLGSLSAVHAATDPTMTSALKPSGTLPVMYVNTQDAQPITSKETYVSATAYIDALGLEGYENMASADKPETLIIKGHGNWTWNGFDKKPYRLKFDSKVNPVGMVKSKHFLLMAGADDDLGFLRNLVGYELSRRVGLPYTTDSQPVELVLNGKYQGLYFVTEKIRVDKKRVNIVEQADKATDPEAITGGWLVEIDNYDTDPHINVKLGSQNMVLTYHTPEALSAEQENYLQTQWNAIAKAICSNNENDTEWEKYVDIESLAKVYIVRELLQDEEGFHGSCYLYKEQGADTKWTFGPVWDFGNAYNNTNFRHFIFQGDKFEQFIIDRAWNFKHFRDKVKEVWQEFYANQYAEMNAYIDGVAAKISDAAANDYLCWKNSSNVAKNQDELAKAAVFKNCMRQKATWLVEQWGGGEAPSDKINIYVTCDEDRVPYLYAWGEANNGKWPGN
;
A
#
# COMPACT_ATOMS: atom_id res chain seq x y z
N MET A 1 17.96 5.48 -39.78
CA MET A 1 17.74 6.95 -39.70
C MET A 1 16.34 7.21 -40.26
N PHE A 2 15.31 7.18 -39.42
CA PHE A 2 13.91 7.37 -39.84
C PHE A 2 13.37 8.66 -39.22
N SER A 3 12.64 9.43 -40.01
CA SER A 3 12.23 10.80 -39.68
C SER A 3 11.15 10.84 -38.60
N LYS A 4 11.18 11.92 -37.81
CA LYS A 4 10.23 12.22 -36.71
C LYS A 4 8.72 12.19 -37.10
N GLU A 5 8.42 12.22 -38.40
CA GLU A 5 7.03 12.22 -38.89
C GLU A 5 6.31 10.86 -38.79
N LYS A 6 7.04 9.75 -38.75
CA LYS A 6 6.45 8.41 -38.59
C LYS A 6 6.08 8.06 -37.16
N LEU A 7 6.66 8.72 -36.17
CA LEU A 7 6.31 8.56 -34.76
C LEU A 7 4.99 9.27 -34.42
N LEU A 8 4.69 10.34 -35.15
CA LEU A 8 3.45 11.12 -34.98
C LEU A 8 2.20 10.37 -35.49
N LEU A 9 2.39 9.48 -36.47
CA LEU A 9 1.27 8.73 -37.06
C LEU A 9 0.79 7.57 -36.17
N LEU A 10 1.68 7.03 -35.32
CA LEU A 10 1.33 5.96 -34.38
C LEU A 10 0.55 6.50 -33.17
N LEU A 11 0.78 7.75 -32.77
CA LEU A 11 0.01 8.44 -31.74
C LEU A 11 -1.39 8.85 -32.19
N LEU A 12 -1.62 9.01 -33.50
CA LEU A 12 -2.91 9.42 -34.06
C LEU A 12 -3.91 8.26 -34.23
N VAL A 13 -3.46 7.02 -34.30
CA VAL A 13 -4.35 5.85 -34.47
C VAL A 13 -4.94 5.35 -33.16
N VAL A 14 -4.34 5.69 -32.01
CA VAL A 14 -4.88 5.39 -30.67
C VAL A 14 -5.96 6.39 -30.24
N MET A 15 -6.10 7.52 -30.93
CA MET A 15 -7.03 8.60 -30.57
C MET A 15 -8.43 8.55 -31.21
N CYS A 16 -8.80 7.52 -31.94
CA CYS A 16 -10.09 7.48 -32.61
C CYS A 16 -11.09 6.50 -31.99
N ASN A 17 -11.30 6.55 -30.69
CA ASN A 17 -12.57 6.13 -30.07
C ASN A 17 -12.73 6.71 -28.66
N LEU A 18 -12.71 8.02 -28.56
CA LEU A 18 -13.30 8.71 -27.42
C LEU A 18 -14.72 9.09 -27.82
N GLY A 19 -15.65 8.18 -27.52
CA GLY A 19 -17.04 8.54 -27.44
C GLY A 19 -17.21 9.72 -26.49
N SER A 20 -18.05 10.67 -26.88
CA SER A 20 -18.51 11.88 -26.21
C SER A 20 -17.97 12.01 -24.77
N LEU A 21 -16.83 12.68 -24.60
CA LEU A 21 -16.46 13.30 -23.35
C LEU A 21 -17.53 14.34 -23.03
N SER A 22 -18.48 13.98 -22.16
CA SER A 22 -19.23 14.98 -21.43
C SER A 22 -18.19 15.86 -20.76
N ALA A 23 -18.17 17.14 -21.08
CA ALA A 23 -17.30 18.09 -20.39
C ALA A 23 -17.71 18.07 -18.92
N VAL A 24 -16.98 17.28 -18.12
CA VAL A 24 -17.11 17.31 -16.67
C VAL A 24 -16.64 18.69 -16.26
N HIS A 25 -17.56 19.51 -15.78
CA HIS A 25 -17.22 20.80 -15.21
C HIS A 25 -16.36 20.55 -13.97
N ALA A 26 -15.07 20.88 -14.05
CA ALA A 26 -14.22 20.84 -12.87
C ALA A 26 -14.89 21.69 -11.78
N ALA A 27 -15.12 21.08 -10.61
CA ALA A 27 -15.65 21.81 -9.47
C ALA A 27 -14.72 22.97 -9.15
N THR A 28 -15.24 24.18 -9.19
CA THR A 28 -14.50 25.37 -8.77
C THR A 28 -14.97 25.76 -7.39
N ASP A 29 -14.21 25.38 -6.35
CA ASP A 29 -14.38 26.01 -5.05
C ASP A 29 -14.08 27.51 -5.20
N PRO A 30 -15.01 28.41 -4.83
CA PRO A 30 -14.80 29.85 -4.92
C PRO A 30 -13.62 30.34 -4.06
N THR A 31 -13.11 29.52 -3.13
CA THR A 31 -11.94 29.83 -2.28
C THR A 31 -10.60 29.45 -2.92
N MET A 32 -10.58 28.78 -4.10
CA MET A 32 -9.33 28.40 -4.76
C MET A 32 -8.48 29.57 -5.18
N THR A 33 -7.26 29.62 -4.69
CA THR A 33 -6.26 30.66 -4.99
C THR A 33 -5.15 30.20 -5.94
N SER A 34 -5.09 28.88 -6.26
CA SER A 34 -4.09 28.28 -7.15
C SER A 34 -4.47 28.43 -8.63
N ALA A 35 -3.50 28.62 -9.50
CA ALA A 35 -3.69 28.55 -10.94
C ALA A 35 -3.94 27.12 -11.45
N LEU A 36 -3.41 26.09 -10.75
CA LEU A 36 -3.69 24.69 -11.01
C LEU A 36 -5.01 24.29 -10.34
N LYS A 37 -5.77 23.45 -11.03
CA LYS A 37 -7.09 22.97 -10.60
C LYS A 37 -7.15 21.46 -10.64
N PRO A 38 -8.06 20.83 -9.88
CA PRO A 38 -8.35 19.41 -10.00
C PRO A 38 -8.67 19.00 -11.44
N SER A 39 -8.32 17.75 -11.79
CA SER A 39 -8.51 17.17 -13.12
C SER A 39 -9.98 17.02 -13.53
N GLY A 40 -10.85 16.80 -12.54
CA GLY A 40 -12.25 16.45 -12.75
C GLY A 40 -12.49 14.95 -12.98
N THR A 41 -11.45 14.13 -12.87
CA THR A 41 -11.55 12.67 -13.05
C THR A 41 -11.49 11.88 -11.73
N LEU A 42 -11.19 12.55 -10.63
CA LEU A 42 -11.21 12.00 -9.27
C LEU A 42 -12.01 12.91 -8.33
N PRO A 43 -12.54 12.36 -7.21
CA PRO A 43 -13.12 13.16 -6.15
C PRO A 43 -12.14 14.20 -5.62
N VAL A 44 -12.64 15.36 -5.25
CA VAL A 44 -11.83 16.45 -4.68
C VAL A 44 -12.08 16.56 -3.19
N MET A 45 -11.05 16.42 -2.39
CA MET A 45 -11.09 16.66 -0.96
C MET A 45 -10.62 18.07 -0.65
N TYR A 46 -11.49 18.84 -0.03
CA TYR A 46 -11.19 20.19 0.46
C TYR A 46 -10.93 20.13 1.95
N VAL A 47 -9.80 20.68 2.38
CA VAL A 47 -9.43 20.80 3.80
C VAL A 47 -9.07 22.24 4.07
N ASN A 48 -9.75 22.87 5.03
CA ASN A 48 -9.47 24.23 5.44
C ASN A 48 -9.13 24.24 6.94
N THR A 49 -7.89 24.59 7.25
CA THR A 49 -7.46 24.80 8.63
C THR A 49 -8.02 26.11 9.18
N GLN A 50 -8.24 26.18 10.48
CA GLN A 50 -8.66 27.40 11.13
C GLN A 50 -7.68 28.54 10.81
N ASP A 51 -8.22 29.70 10.37
CA ASP A 51 -7.44 30.89 10.00
C ASP A 51 -6.35 30.62 8.97
N ALA A 52 -6.52 29.59 8.12
CA ALA A 52 -5.52 29.10 7.16
C ALA A 52 -4.17 28.78 7.80
N GLN A 53 -4.16 28.38 9.08
CA GLN A 53 -2.94 28.02 9.81
C GLN A 53 -2.17 26.90 9.10
N PRO A 54 -0.85 27.04 8.88
CA PRO A 54 -0.06 26.00 8.24
C PRO A 54 0.11 24.78 9.15
N ILE A 55 0.14 23.59 8.56
CA ILE A 55 0.41 22.32 9.25
C ILE A 55 1.92 22.09 9.22
N THR A 56 2.61 22.37 10.33
CA THR A 56 4.08 22.34 10.41
C THR A 56 4.62 21.26 11.34
N SER A 57 3.75 20.49 11.99
CA SER A 57 4.14 19.50 12.99
C SER A 57 3.42 18.16 12.76
N LYS A 58 4.13 17.05 13.01
CA LYS A 58 3.52 15.73 13.14
C LYS A 58 3.07 15.39 14.57
N GLU A 59 3.34 16.27 15.53
CA GLU A 59 2.95 16.08 16.94
C GLU A 59 1.72 16.91 17.29
N THR A 60 1.66 18.13 16.80
CA THR A 60 0.60 19.09 17.17
C THR A 60 -0.50 19.11 16.13
N TYR A 61 -1.73 18.91 16.57
CA TYR A 61 -2.92 19.03 15.74
C TYR A 61 -3.35 20.48 15.52
N VAL A 62 -3.85 20.74 14.33
CA VAL A 62 -4.50 21.99 13.92
C VAL A 62 -5.99 21.71 13.71
N SER A 63 -6.88 22.58 14.19
CA SER A 63 -8.31 22.49 13.91
C SER A 63 -8.59 22.77 12.43
N ALA A 64 -9.49 22.00 11.83
CA ALA A 64 -9.84 22.12 10.42
C ALA A 64 -11.28 21.71 10.15
N THR A 65 -11.72 22.02 8.94
CA THR A 65 -12.93 21.46 8.33
C THR A 65 -12.58 20.76 7.03
N ALA A 66 -13.39 19.76 6.64
CA ALA A 66 -13.22 19.08 5.37
C ALA A 66 -14.56 18.65 4.76
N TYR A 67 -14.58 18.60 3.44
CA TYR A 67 -15.62 17.92 2.67
C TYR A 67 -15.00 17.28 1.43
N ILE A 68 -15.70 16.32 0.82
CA ILE A 68 -15.32 15.71 -0.45
C ILE A 68 -16.47 15.90 -1.43
N ASP A 69 -16.14 16.49 -2.58
CA ASP A 69 -17.00 16.53 -3.74
C ASP A 69 -16.61 15.38 -4.68
N ALA A 70 -17.51 14.41 -4.82
CA ALA A 70 -17.35 13.28 -5.71
C ALA A 70 -17.59 13.62 -7.18
N LEU A 71 -17.95 14.86 -7.53
CA LEU A 71 -18.21 15.37 -8.89
C LEU A 71 -19.27 14.56 -9.67
N GLY A 72 -20.07 13.75 -8.98
CA GLY A 72 -21.01 12.81 -9.63
C GLY A 72 -20.34 11.63 -10.32
N LEU A 73 -19.07 11.37 -10.04
CA LEU A 73 -18.31 10.24 -10.61
C LEU A 73 -18.85 8.92 -10.07
N GLU A 74 -19.00 7.95 -10.99
CA GLU A 74 -19.48 6.62 -10.64
C GLU A 74 -18.55 5.92 -9.63
N GLY A 75 -19.16 5.26 -8.64
CA GLY A 75 -18.43 4.54 -7.60
C GLY A 75 -17.89 5.39 -6.45
N TYR A 76 -18.18 6.71 -6.44
CA TYR A 76 -17.80 7.61 -5.36
C TYR A 76 -18.99 8.30 -4.72
N GLU A 77 -18.86 8.63 -3.44
CA GLU A 77 -19.86 9.33 -2.67
C GLU A 77 -19.31 10.66 -2.13
N ASN A 78 -20.18 11.68 -2.07
CA ASN A 78 -19.86 12.91 -1.38
C ASN A 78 -19.70 12.66 0.12
N MET A 79 -18.75 13.36 0.73
CA MET A 79 -18.64 13.47 2.19
C MET A 79 -18.90 14.91 2.58
N ALA A 80 -20.04 15.19 3.22
CA ALA A 80 -20.44 16.54 3.60
C ALA A 80 -20.61 17.51 2.38
N SER A 81 -20.50 18.82 2.60
CA SER A 81 -20.57 19.85 1.56
C SER A 81 -19.81 21.11 2.00
N ALA A 82 -19.57 22.03 1.07
CA ALA A 82 -18.95 23.31 1.36
C ALA A 82 -19.72 24.13 2.41
N ASP A 83 -21.06 24.12 2.36
CA ASP A 83 -21.90 24.84 3.31
C ASP A 83 -22.00 24.18 4.69
N LYS A 84 -21.73 22.86 4.74
CA LYS A 84 -21.77 22.06 5.97
C LYS A 84 -20.64 21.04 5.98
N PRO A 85 -19.39 21.49 6.15
CA PRO A 85 -18.25 20.59 6.19
C PRO A 85 -18.19 19.81 7.51
N GLU A 86 -17.49 18.67 7.51
CA GLU A 86 -17.13 17.94 8.73
C GLU A 86 -16.01 18.65 9.48
N THR A 87 -16.07 18.60 10.81
CA THR A 87 -14.99 19.11 11.68
C THR A 87 -13.99 18.03 12.01
N LEU A 88 -12.72 18.40 12.04
CA LEU A 88 -11.62 17.52 12.34
C LEU A 88 -10.42 18.27 12.93
N ILE A 89 -9.48 17.49 13.43
CA ILE A 89 -8.11 17.97 13.66
C ILE A 89 -7.15 17.25 12.72
N ILE A 90 -6.14 17.98 12.23
CA ILE A 90 -5.17 17.51 11.25
C ILE A 90 -3.74 17.81 11.72
N LYS A 91 -2.81 16.89 11.45
CA LYS A 91 -1.38 17.08 11.69
C LYS A 91 -0.56 16.35 10.61
N GLY A 92 0.74 16.59 10.57
CA GLY A 92 1.67 15.82 9.74
C GLY A 92 1.65 14.32 10.09
N HIS A 93 2.08 13.49 9.14
CA HIS A 93 2.18 12.04 9.29
C HIS A 93 3.49 11.50 8.72
N GLY A 94 3.89 10.31 9.18
CA GLY A 94 5.10 9.62 8.73
C GLY A 94 6.40 10.16 9.35
N ASN A 95 7.49 9.49 9.08
CA ASN A 95 8.84 9.87 9.51
C ASN A 95 9.66 10.38 8.32
N TRP A 96 10.09 9.47 7.46
CA TRP A 96 10.86 9.80 6.26
C TRP A 96 10.07 10.71 5.31
N THR A 97 8.84 10.36 4.99
CA THR A 97 7.99 11.13 4.06
C THR A 97 7.63 12.52 4.59
N TRP A 98 7.48 12.69 5.90
CA TRP A 98 7.27 14.01 6.50
C TRP A 98 8.53 14.88 6.45
N ASN A 99 9.69 14.34 6.79
CA ASN A 99 10.91 15.12 6.90
C ASN A 99 11.59 15.36 5.54
N GLY A 100 11.57 14.37 4.65
CA GLY A 100 12.35 14.34 3.42
C GLY A 100 11.70 14.98 2.20
N PHE A 101 10.37 15.20 2.19
CA PHE A 101 9.66 15.61 0.98
C PHE A 101 8.88 16.91 1.16
N ASP A 102 8.74 17.69 0.09
CA ASP A 102 7.96 18.94 0.09
C ASP A 102 6.45 18.63 0.13
N LYS A 103 6.02 17.59 -0.58
CA LYS A 103 4.64 17.09 -0.58
C LYS A 103 4.39 16.25 0.68
N LYS A 104 3.61 16.79 1.61
CA LYS A 104 3.46 16.24 2.97
C LYS A 104 2.27 15.30 3.11
N PRO A 105 2.43 14.14 3.76
CA PRO A 105 1.30 13.32 4.21
C PRO A 105 0.70 13.86 5.51
N TYR A 106 -0.59 13.56 5.75
CA TYR A 106 -1.33 14.08 6.92
C TYR A 106 -2.12 12.99 7.64
N ARG A 107 -2.31 13.17 8.94
CA ARG A 107 -3.22 12.40 9.79
C ARG A 107 -4.47 13.20 10.10
N LEU A 108 -5.63 12.62 9.82
CA LEU A 108 -6.95 13.20 10.04
C LEU A 108 -7.63 12.50 11.22
N LYS A 109 -8.22 13.30 12.12
CA LYS A 109 -9.10 12.81 13.18
C LYS A 109 -10.38 13.64 13.19
N PHE A 110 -11.45 13.07 12.64
CA PHE A 110 -12.78 13.69 12.59
C PHE A 110 -13.48 13.65 13.97
N ASP A 111 -14.33 14.62 14.24
CA ASP A 111 -15.13 14.64 15.45
C ASP A 111 -16.20 13.54 15.43
N SER A 112 -16.73 13.23 14.26
CA SER A 112 -17.70 12.16 14.00
C SER A 112 -17.11 11.05 13.11
N LYS A 113 -17.74 9.87 13.06
CA LYS A 113 -17.40 8.84 12.08
C LYS A 113 -17.89 9.26 10.69
N VAL A 114 -17.01 9.42 9.75
CA VAL A 114 -17.24 9.78 8.34
C VAL A 114 -16.89 8.63 7.40
N ASN A 115 -17.41 8.63 6.18
CA ASN A 115 -17.12 7.66 5.12
C ASN A 115 -16.56 8.37 3.86
N PRO A 116 -15.30 8.81 3.87
CA PRO A 116 -14.71 9.45 2.70
C PRO A 116 -14.86 8.58 1.46
N VAL A 117 -15.35 9.13 0.36
CA VAL A 117 -15.53 8.44 -0.94
C VAL A 117 -16.16 7.04 -0.86
N GLY A 118 -17.09 6.84 0.08
CA GLY A 118 -17.75 5.53 0.27
C GLY A 118 -16.99 4.53 1.15
N MET A 119 -15.81 4.86 1.67
CA MET A 119 -15.02 3.98 2.54
C MET A 119 -15.75 3.66 3.86
N VAL A 120 -15.28 2.64 4.57
CA VAL A 120 -15.80 2.26 5.89
C VAL A 120 -15.74 3.45 6.87
N LYS A 121 -16.86 3.69 7.55
CA LYS A 121 -16.98 4.80 8.52
C LYS A 121 -15.97 4.72 9.64
N SER A 122 -15.18 5.79 9.80
CA SER A 122 -14.22 5.95 10.89
C SER A 122 -14.02 7.42 11.24
N LYS A 123 -13.41 7.68 12.40
CA LYS A 123 -12.90 9.02 12.75
C LYS A 123 -11.46 9.23 12.26
N HIS A 124 -10.74 8.16 11.94
CA HIS A 124 -9.29 8.17 11.69
C HIS A 124 -8.98 7.77 10.26
N PHE A 125 -8.38 8.70 9.54
CA PHE A 125 -7.85 8.49 8.19
C PHE A 125 -6.48 9.14 8.04
N LEU A 126 -5.80 8.76 6.98
CA LEU A 126 -4.54 9.37 6.55
C LEU A 126 -4.75 9.94 5.14
N LEU A 127 -4.04 11.01 4.83
CA LEU A 127 -3.84 11.50 3.47
C LEU A 127 -2.40 11.15 3.08
N MET A 128 -2.24 10.05 2.37
CA MET A 128 -0.94 9.62 1.89
C MET A 128 -0.56 10.40 0.64
N ALA A 129 0.65 10.96 0.63
CA ALA A 129 1.09 11.86 -0.42
C ALA A 129 1.70 11.14 -1.63
N GLY A 130 2.25 9.92 -1.45
CA GLY A 130 3.00 9.21 -2.49
C GLY A 130 4.19 10.00 -3.03
N ALA A 131 4.80 10.85 -2.20
CA ALA A 131 5.85 11.76 -2.63
C ALA A 131 7.15 11.05 -3.04
N ASP A 132 7.38 9.88 -2.51
CA ASP A 132 8.52 8.99 -2.74
C ASP A 132 8.24 7.88 -3.77
N ASP A 133 6.98 7.69 -4.17
CA ASP A 133 6.60 6.62 -5.11
C ASP A 133 6.83 7.05 -6.56
N ASP A 134 7.97 6.68 -7.10
CA ASP A 134 8.38 6.95 -8.49
C ASP A 134 7.90 5.88 -9.50
N LEU A 135 7.12 4.90 -9.03
CA LEU A 135 6.49 3.86 -9.83
C LEU A 135 4.98 4.09 -10.03
N GLY A 136 4.56 5.34 -10.19
CA GLY A 136 3.20 5.68 -10.56
C GLY A 136 2.21 5.59 -9.41
N PHE A 137 2.62 5.90 -8.18
CA PHE A 137 1.76 5.79 -6.99
C PHE A 137 1.20 4.38 -6.75
N LEU A 138 1.82 3.34 -7.34
CA LEU A 138 1.28 1.98 -7.36
C LEU A 138 1.72 1.11 -6.18
N ARG A 139 2.86 1.42 -5.55
CA ARG A 139 3.48 0.56 -4.53
C ARG A 139 2.50 0.15 -3.42
N ASN A 140 1.92 1.12 -2.74
CA ASN A 140 0.98 0.85 -1.64
C ASN A 140 -0.34 0.24 -2.14
N LEU A 141 -0.90 0.74 -3.23
CA LEU A 141 -2.17 0.25 -3.77
C LEU A 141 -2.07 -1.21 -4.20
N VAL A 142 -0.97 -1.57 -4.89
CA VAL A 142 -0.74 -2.95 -5.32
C VAL A 142 -0.43 -3.85 -4.12
N GLY A 143 0.30 -3.37 -3.13
CA GLY A 143 0.56 -4.11 -1.89
C GLY A 143 -0.73 -4.45 -1.13
N TYR A 144 -1.66 -3.49 -1.03
CA TYR A 144 -2.96 -3.72 -0.41
C TYR A 144 -3.83 -4.69 -1.22
N GLU A 145 -3.84 -4.58 -2.55
CA GLU A 145 -4.57 -5.52 -3.39
C GLU A 145 -4.00 -6.94 -3.32
N LEU A 146 -2.69 -7.10 -3.34
CA LEU A 146 -2.04 -8.39 -3.12
C LEU A 146 -2.44 -9.00 -1.78
N SER A 147 -2.44 -8.19 -0.72
CA SER A 147 -2.87 -8.61 0.61
C SER A 147 -4.30 -9.18 0.62
N ARG A 148 -5.22 -8.53 -0.11
CA ARG A 148 -6.59 -9.00 -0.27
C ARG A 148 -6.65 -10.31 -1.03
N ARG A 149 -5.89 -10.43 -2.12
CA ARG A 149 -5.90 -11.60 -3.00
C ARG A 149 -5.20 -12.83 -2.41
N VAL A 150 -4.20 -12.67 -1.57
CA VAL A 150 -3.62 -13.80 -0.82
C VAL A 150 -4.52 -14.22 0.36
N GLY A 151 -5.61 -13.49 0.63
CA GLY A 151 -6.60 -13.82 1.64
C GLY A 151 -6.18 -13.46 3.06
N LEU A 152 -5.49 -12.33 3.27
CA LEU A 152 -5.33 -11.77 4.61
C LEU A 152 -6.67 -11.25 5.13
N PRO A 153 -7.01 -11.49 6.40
CA PRO A 153 -8.34 -11.15 6.97
C PRO A 153 -8.66 -9.66 6.92
N TYR A 154 -7.64 -8.83 7.11
CA TYR A 154 -7.78 -7.38 7.15
C TYR A 154 -6.79 -6.74 6.18
N THR A 155 -7.33 -5.95 5.29
CA THR A 155 -6.56 -5.19 4.31
C THR A 155 -6.92 -3.72 4.41
N THR A 156 -5.91 -2.86 4.44
CA THR A 156 -6.09 -1.41 4.42
C THR A 156 -6.77 -0.98 3.13
N ASP A 157 -7.83 -0.20 3.23
CA ASP A 157 -8.44 0.48 2.08
C ASP A 157 -7.77 1.85 1.86
N SER A 158 -7.57 2.20 0.58
CA SER A 158 -6.92 3.42 0.15
C SER A 158 -7.51 3.88 -1.17
N GLN A 159 -8.08 5.08 -1.20
CA GLN A 159 -8.81 5.63 -2.34
C GLN A 159 -8.18 6.94 -2.82
N PRO A 160 -7.99 7.11 -4.14
CA PRO A 160 -7.42 8.33 -4.70
C PRO A 160 -8.39 9.51 -4.60
N VAL A 161 -7.84 10.67 -4.24
CA VAL A 161 -8.52 11.97 -4.25
C VAL A 161 -7.55 13.05 -4.72
N GLU A 162 -8.06 14.15 -5.21
CA GLU A 162 -7.26 15.36 -5.41
C GLU A 162 -7.45 16.28 -4.20
N LEU A 163 -6.35 16.79 -3.64
CA LEU A 163 -6.39 17.61 -2.41
C LEU A 163 -6.34 19.09 -2.72
N VAL A 164 -7.26 19.84 -2.13
CA VAL A 164 -7.21 21.30 -2.01
C VAL A 164 -7.08 21.65 -0.52
N LEU A 165 -5.94 22.20 -0.13
CA LEU A 165 -5.65 22.62 1.24
C LEU A 165 -5.58 24.13 1.34
N ASN A 166 -6.46 24.74 2.15
CA ASN A 166 -6.56 26.21 2.31
C ASN A 166 -6.65 26.93 0.95
N GLY A 167 -7.51 26.44 0.06
CA GLY A 167 -7.72 26.98 -1.27
C GLY A 167 -6.57 26.76 -2.27
N LYS A 168 -5.52 26.01 -1.91
CA LYS A 168 -4.41 25.67 -2.81
C LYS A 168 -4.47 24.22 -3.21
N TYR A 169 -4.44 23.97 -4.52
CA TYR A 169 -4.34 22.62 -5.05
C TYR A 169 -2.98 21.99 -4.67
N GLN A 170 -3.03 20.76 -4.16
CA GLN A 170 -1.87 20.01 -3.67
C GLN A 170 -1.56 18.76 -4.52
N GLY A 171 -2.37 18.46 -5.52
CA GLY A 171 -2.19 17.29 -6.38
C GLY A 171 -2.94 16.05 -5.91
N LEU A 172 -2.47 14.89 -6.38
CA LEU A 172 -3.04 13.57 -6.09
C LEU A 172 -2.64 13.11 -4.68
N TYR A 173 -3.62 12.70 -3.91
CA TYR A 173 -3.47 12.09 -2.58
C TYR A 173 -4.31 10.82 -2.49
N PHE A 174 -4.06 10.03 -1.44
CA PHE A 174 -4.84 8.84 -1.15
C PHE A 174 -5.41 8.94 0.25
N VAL A 175 -6.75 8.96 0.35
CA VAL A 175 -7.42 8.77 1.64
C VAL A 175 -7.26 7.32 2.01
N THR A 176 -6.55 7.07 3.10
CA THR A 176 -6.15 5.71 3.51
C THR A 176 -6.62 5.43 4.93
N GLU A 177 -7.11 4.23 5.18
CA GLU A 177 -7.46 3.79 6.52
C GLU A 177 -6.24 3.75 7.42
N LYS A 178 -6.35 4.28 8.63
CA LYS A 178 -5.35 4.02 9.67
C LYS A 178 -5.54 2.61 10.22
N ILE A 179 -4.47 1.80 10.29
CA ILE A 179 -4.48 0.52 10.98
C ILE A 179 -4.82 0.75 12.46
N ARG A 180 -5.83 0.06 12.94
CA ARG A 180 -6.29 0.10 14.33
C ARG A 180 -7.26 -1.02 14.64
N VAL A 181 -7.45 -1.32 15.91
CA VAL A 181 -8.56 -2.15 16.36
C VAL A 181 -9.88 -1.39 16.11
N ASP A 182 -10.77 -1.98 15.33
CA ASP A 182 -12.13 -1.52 15.06
C ASP A 182 -12.89 -2.65 14.39
N LYS A 183 -14.22 -2.74 14.64
CA LYS A 183 -15.10 -3.80 14.15
C LYS A 183 -15.00 -4.07 12.64
N LYS A 184 -14.61 -3.10 11.84
CA LYS A 184 -14.49 -3.21 10.37
C LYS A 184 -13.05 -3.00 9.87
N ARG A 185 -12.09 -3.05 10.78
CA ARG A 185 -10.64 -3.03 10.49
C ARG A 185 -10.03 -4.25 11.18
N VAL A 186 -9.06 -4.10 12.07
CA VAL A 186 -8.59 -5.23 12.89
C VAL A 186 -9.67 -5.56 13.92
N ASN A 187 -10.54 -6.53 13.62
CA ASN A 187 -11.74 -6.84 14.39
C ASN A 187 -11.45 -7.88 15.47
N ILE A 188 -10.78 -7.43 16.51
CA ILE A 188 -10.50 -8.18 17.72
C ILE A 188 -11.15 -7.46 18.93
N VAL A 189 -11.27 -8.14 20.06
CA VAL A 189 -11.69 -7.52 21.32
C VAL A 189 -10.57 -6.57 21.77
N GLU A 190 -10.85 -5.25 21.79
CA GLU A 190 -9.89 -4.25 22.18
C GLU A 190 -9.51 -4.38 23.65
N GLN A 191 -8.24 -4.48 23.95
CA GLN A 191 -7.75 -4.50 25.31
C GLN A 191 -7.72 -3.08 25.90
N ALA A 192 -8.15 -2.96 27.15
CA ALA A 192 -8.11 -1.66 27.84
C ALA A 192 -6.67 -1.27 28.21
N ASP A 193 -6.40 0.02 28.18
CA ASP A 193 -5.16 0.58 28.70
C ASP A 193 -5.01 0.22 30.18
N LYS A 194 -3.78 -0.14 30.58
CA LYS A 194 -3.40 -0.47 31.96
C LYS A 194 -4.28 -1.56 32.60
N ALA A 195 -4.76 -2.50 31.79
CA ALA A 195 -5.49 -3.65 32.30
C ALA A 195 -4.59 -4.55 33.18
N THR A 196 -5.16 -5.13 34.23
CA THR A 196 -4.46 -6.02 35.16
C THR A 196 -5.11 -7.41 35.27
N ASP A 197 -6.29 -7.59 34.69
CA ASP A 197 -6.98 -8.86 34.68
C ASP A 197 -6.20 -9.91 33.84
N PRO A 198 -5.80 -11.06 34.43
CA PRO A 198 -4.96 -12.04 33.77
C PRO A 198 -5.57 -12.64 32.48
N GLU A 199 -6.90 -12.72 32.38
CA GLU A 199 -7.58 -13.23 31.19
C GLU A 199 -7.70 -12.13 30.14
N ALA A 200 -8.04 -10.92 30.53
CA ALA A 200 -8.18 -9.77 29.61
C ALA A 200 -6.88 -9.44 28.89
N ILE A 201 -5.73 -9.58 29.55
CA ILE A 201 -4.42 -9.26 28.95
C ILE A 201 -3.88 -10.35 27.99
N THR A 202 -4.58 -11.50 27.85
CA THR A 202 -4.13 -12.57 26.94
C THR A 202 -4.25 -12.21 25.45
N GLY A 203 -5.00 -11.19 25.10
CA GLY A 203 -5.20 -10.74 23.73
C GLY A 203 -5.77 -9.33 23.64
N GLY A 204 -6.28 -8.97 22.48
CA GLY A 204 -6.66 -7.59 22.16
C GLY A 204 -5.44 -6.72 21.84
N TRP A 205 -4.36 -7.36 21.43
CA TRP A 205 -3.11 -6.72 21.07
C TRP A 205 -3.06 -6.33 19.60
N LEU A 206 -2.62 -5.11 19.31
CA LEU A 206 -2.14 -4.68 18.00
C LEU A 206 -0.73 -4.13 18.19
N VAL A 207 0.23 -4.77 17.55
CA VAL A 207 1.65 -4.43 17.66
C VAL A 207 2.30 -4.32 16.28
N GLU A 208 3.50 -3.75 16.22
CA GLU A 208 4.25 -3.54 15.00
C GLU A 208 5.74 -3.85 15.26
N ILE A 209 6.34 -4.65 14.41
CA ILE A 209 7.81 -4.69 14.35
C ILE A 209 8.22 -3.40 13.66
N ASP A 210 8.82 -2.50 14.42
CA ASP A 210 9.26 -1.19 13.94
C ASP A 210 10.63 -0.84 14.56
N ASN A 211 11.66 -1.12 13.81
CA ASN A 211 13.04 -0.98 14.31
C ASN A 211 13.56 0.47 14.29
N TYR A 212 12.69 1.44 14.03
CA TYR A 212 13.03 2.87 14.04
C TYR A 212 12.91 3.52 15.41
N ASP A 213 12.39 2.82 16.42
CA ASP A 213 12.38 3.19 17.84
C ASP A 213 11.80 4.58 18.15
N THR A 214 10.65 4.89 17.58
CA THR A 214 10.03 6.21 17.75
C THR A 214 8.82 6.24 18.68
N ASP A 215 8.15 5.11 18.87
CA ASP A 215 6.91 4.97 19.66
C ASP A 215 7.14 4.04 20.89
N PRO A 216 6.24 3.99 21.86
CA PRO A 216 6.33 3.09 23.01
C PRO A 216 6.44 1.61 22.58
N HIS A 217 7.46 0.91 23.06
CA HIS A 217 7.82 -0.43 22.60
C HIS A 217 8.41 -1.32 23.70
N ILE A 218 8.55 -2.61 23.40
CA ILE A 218 9.41 -3.55 24.12
C ILE A 218 10.55 -4.00 23.21
N ASN A 219 11.65 -4.45 23.82
CA ASN A 219 12.78 -5.03 23.09
C ASN A 219 12.77 -6.55 23.19
N VAL A 220 12.91 -7.22 22.04
CA VAL A 220 12.91 -8.68 21.93
C VAL A 220 14.25 -9.16 21.37
N LYS A 221 14.93 -10.05 22.10
CA LYS A 221 16.21 -10.62 21.66
C LYS A 221 15.99 -11.85 20.78
N LEU A 222 16.32 -11.74 19.50
CA LEU A 222 16.32 -12.81 18.51
C LEU A 222 17.77 -13.25 18.23
N GLY A 223 18.30 -14.15 19.05
CA GLY A 223 19.72 -14.49 19.00
C GLY A 223 20.59 -13.27 19.33
N SER A 224 21.43 -12.84 18.37
CA SER A 224 22.26 -11.63 18.52
C SER A 224 21.56 -10.32 18.16
N GLN A 225 20.42 -10.40 17.46
CA GLN A 225 19.66 -9.23 17.01
C GLN A 225 18.74 -8.69 18.10
N ASN A 226 18.43 -7.40 18.04
CA ASN A 226 17.43 -6.76 18.88
C ASN A 226 16.29 -6.26 18.00
N MET A 227 15.13 -6.87 18.14
CA MET A 227 13.90 -6.47 17.47
C MET A 227 13.10 -5.53 18.36
N VAL A 228 12.68 -4.40 17.82
CA VAL A 228 11.79 -3.46 18.49
C VAL A 228 10.35 -3.82 18.15
N LEU A 229 9.53 -4.03 19.17
CA LEU A 229 8.12 -4.34 19.04
C LEU A 229 7.30 -3.20 19.66
N THR A 230 6.82 -2.33 18.82
CA THR A 230 5.96 -1.19 19.16
C THR A 230 4.53 -1.68 19.42
N TYR A 231 3.88 -1.15 20.45
CA TYR A 231 2.48 -1.48 20.71
C TYR A 231 1.55 -0.29 20.43
N HIS A 232 0.41 -0.58 19.79
CA HIS A 232 -0.60 0.39 19.39
C HIS A 232 -1.93 0.20 20.12
N THR A 233 -2.21 -1.02 20.55
CA THR A 233 -3.35 -1.36 21.39
C THR A 233 -2.91 -2.48 22.34
N PRO A 234 -2.99 -2.21 23.65
CA PRO A 234 -3.35 -0.94 24.30
C PRO A 234 -2.32 0.17 24.04
N GLU A 235 -2.71 1.46 24.19
CA GLU A 235 -1.81 2.60 23.99
C GLU A 235 -0.89 2.85 25.20
N ALA A 236 -1.27 2.35 26.39
CA ALA A 236 -0.49 2.42 27.62
C ALA A 236 -0.56 1.11 28.38
N LEU A 237 0.59 0.56 28.77
CA LEU A 237 0.68 -0.72 29.47
C LEU A 237 0.64 -0.58 31.00
N SER A 238 0.02 -1.57 31.68
CA SER A 238 0.33 -1.90 33.07
C SER A 238 1.59 -2.75 33.15
N ALA A 239 2.09 -2.99 34.34
CA ALA A 239 3.23 -3.88 34.56
C ALA A 239 2.88 -5.34 34.18
N GLU A 240 1.62 -5.75 34.39
CA GLU A 240 1.11 -7.08 34.04
C GLU A 240 1.05 -7.24 32.50
N GLN A 241 0.58 -6.23 31.78
CA GLN A 241 0.54 -6.22 30.32
C GLN A 241 1.95 -6.26 29.73
N GLU A 242 2.86 -5.42 30.22
CA GLU A 242 4.26 -5.40 29.75
C GLU A 242 4.94 -6.76 29.99
N ASN A 243 4.76 -7.34 31.19
CA ASN A 243 5.31 -8.65 31.51
C ASN A 243 4.72 -9.76 30.64
N TYR A 244 3.39 -9.72 30.35
CA TYR A 244 2.75 -10.66 29.45
C TYR A 244 3.33 -10.57 28.04
N LEU A 245 3.38 -9.38 27.47
CA LEU A 245 3.90 -9.14 26.12
C LEU A 245 5.35 -9.59 26.00
N GLN A 246 6.20 -9.19 26.96
CA GLN A 246 7.63 -9.56 27.01
C GLN A 246 7.80 -11.08 27.13
N THR A 247 7.01 -11.75 27.99
CA THR A 247 7.07 -13.20 28.21
C THR A 247 6.68 -13.98 26.94
N GLN A 248 5.59 -13.58 26.28
CA GLN A 248 5.14 -14.18 25.02
C GLN A 248 6.23 -14.07 23.94
N TRP A 249 6.77 -12.88 23.73
CA TRP A 249 7.75 -12.65 22.69
C TRP A 249 9.14 -13.25 23.00
N ASN A 250 9.51 -13.35 24.25
CA ASN A 250 10.71 -14.10 24.64
C ASN A 250 10.54 -15.62 24.36
N ALA A 251 9.34 -16.17 24.56
CA ALA A 251 9.04 -17.57 24.22
C ALA A 251 9.10 -17.80 22.71
N ILE A 252 8.51 -16.90 21.91
CA ILE A 252 8.58 -16.93 20.43
C ILE A 252 10.04 -16.85 19.98
N ALA A 253 10.80 -15.87 20.51
CA ALA A 253 12.20 -15.67 20.14
C ALA A 253 13.06 -16.90 20.45
N LYS A 254 12.83 -17.54 21.58
CA LYS A 254 13.51 -18.79 21.94
C LYS A 254 13.16 -19.92 20.98
N ALA A 255 11.88 -20.10 20.66
CA ALA A 255 11.40 -21.20 19.84
C ALA A 255 11.83 -21.04 18.36
N ILE A 256 11.72 -19.82 17.79
CA ILE A 256 12.06 -19.54 16.40
C ILE A 256 13.58 -19.53 16.14
N CYS A 257 14.40 -19.51 17.20
CA CYS A 257 15.85 -19.66 17.08
C CYS A 257 16.31 -21.13 17.20
N SER A 258 15.41 -22.12 17.18
CA SER A 258 15.76 -23.54 17.10
C SER A 258 16.53 -23.88 15.84
N ASN A 259 17.53 -24.77 15.97
CA ASN A 259 18.29 -25.29 14.84
C ASN A 259 17.66 -26.57 14.23
N ASN A 260 16.54 -27.04 14.77
CA ASN A 260 15.82 -28.21 14.25
C ASN A 260 14.76 -27.75 13.24
N GLU A 261 14.96 -28.01 11.96
CA GLU A 261 14.03 -27.59 10.90
C GLU A 261 12.61 -28.22 11.00
N ASN A 262 12.46 -29.29 11.79
CA ASN A 262 11.18 -29.95 12.02
C ASN A 262 10.54 -29.52 13.35
N ASP A 263 11.12 -28.56 14.07
CA ASP A 263 10.56 -28.04 15.32
C ASP A 263 9.34 -27.15 15.02
N THR A 264 8.24 -27.40 15.73
CA THR A 264 6.97 -26.69 15.58
C THR A 264 6.61 -25.89 16.84
N GLU A 265 7.52 -25.75 17.81
CA GLU A 265 7.22 -25.09 19.09
C GLU A 265 6.77 -23.65 18.91
N TRP A 266 7.39 -22.90 17.97
CA TRP A 266 7.01 -21.52 17.70
C TRP A 266 5.64 -21.37 17.04
N GLU A 267 5.13 -22.43 16.38
CA GLU A 267 3.81 -22.45 15.75
C GLU A 267 2.66 -22.49 16.77
N LYS A 268 2.97 -22.75 18.06
CA LYS A 268 1.99 -22.61 19.14
C LYS A 268 1.61 -21.15 19.38
N TYR A 269 2.51 -20.23 19.08
CA TYR A 269 2.36 -18.81 19.32
C TYR A 269 2.03 -18.01 18.07
N VAL A 270 2.48 -18.47 16.90
CA VAL A 270 2.40 -17.75 15.63
C VAL A 270 1.52 -18.51 14.63
N ASP A 271 0.62 -17.79 13.97
CA ASP A 271 -0.11 -18.28 12.81
C ASP A 271 0.80 -18.23 11.59
N ILE A 272 1.36 -19.39 11.23
CA ILE A 272 2.32 -19.51 10.12
C ILE A 272 1.70 -19.26 8.75
N GLU A 273 0.37 -19.45 8.59
CA GLU A 273 -0.31 -19.14 7.36
C GLU A 273 -0.38 -17.64 7.13
N SER A 274 -0.73 -16.87 8.16
CA SER A 274 -0.73 -15.40 8.08
C SER A 274 0.66 -14.85 7.79
N LEU A 275 1.70 -15.40 8.44
CA LEU A 275 3.10 -15.02 8.15
C LEU A 275 3.48 -15.35 6.71
N ALA A 276 3.11 -16.52 6.19
CA ALA A 276 3.37 -16.91 4.81
C ALA A 276 2.68 -15.97 3.81
N LYS A 277 1.43 -15.58 4.09
CA LYS A 277 0.68 -14.62 3.27
C LYS A 277 1.34 -13.25 3.24
N VAL A 278 1.72 -12.69 4.40
CA VAL A 278 2.45 -11.42 4.48
C VAL A 278 3.79 -11.53 3.74
N TYR A 279 4.51 -12.63 3.95
CA TYR A 279 5.79 -12.86 3.28
C TYR A 279 5.64 -12.89 1.75
N ILE A 280 4.66 -13.58 1.20
CA ILE A 280 4.42 -13.62 -0.25
C ILE A 280 4.12 -12.23 -0.81
N VAL A 281 3.33 -11.40 -0.11
CA VAL A 281 3.07 -10.02 -0.54
C VAL A 281 4.36 -9.22 -0.61
N ARG A 282 5.18 -9.27 0.45
CA ARG A 282 6.47 -8.56 0.52
C ARG A 282 7.48 -9.12 -0.49
N GLU A 283 7.56 -10.44 -0.60
CA GLU A 283 8.49 -11.13 -1.51
C GLU A 283 8.19 -10.82 -2.98
N LEU A 284 6.91 -10.89 -3.40
CA LEU A 284 6.53 -10.59 -4.78
C LEU A 284 6.83 -9.13 -5.16
N LEU A 285 6.71 -8.20 -4.22
CA LEU A 285 7.04 -6.79 -4.40
C LEU A 285 8.53 -6.48 -4.19
N GLN A 286 9.38 -7.47 -3.89
CA GLN A 286 10.79 -7.26 -3.56
C GLN A 286 10.96 -6.17 -2.49
N ASP A 287 10.10 -6.19 -1.49
CA ASP A 287 10.09 -5.20 -0.41
C ASP A 287 10.96 -5.68 0.75
N GLU A 288 12.24 -5.30 0.71
CA GLU A 288 13.25 -5.74 1.67
C GLU A 288 13.11 -5.09 3.07
N GLU A 289 12.27 -4.08 3.23
CA GLU A 289 12.03 -3.44 4.53
C GLU A 289 10.91 -4.09 5.33
N GLY A 290 10.05 -4.89 4.67
CA GLY A 290 8.76 -5.31 5.17
C GLY A 290 8.72 -6.14 6.46
N PHE A 291 9.87 -6.59 6.98
CA PHE A 291 10.00 -7.27 8.29
C PHE A 291 10.95 -6.53 9.25
N HIS A 292 11.50 -5.40 8.82
CA HIS A 292 12.32 -4.51 9.62
C HIS A 292 11.51 -3.39 10.27
N GLY A 293 10.57 -2.85 9.52
CA GLY A 293 9.64 -1.82 9.95
C GLY A 293 8.27 -2.03 9.34
N SER A 294 7.25 -1.37 9.88
CA SER A 294 5.87 -1.40 9.38
C SER A 294 5.26 -2.81 9.25
N CYS A 295 5.72 -3.76 10.07
CA CYS A 295 5.22 -5.13 10.10
C CYS A 295 4.22 -5.31 11.24
N TYR A 296 2.94 -5.18 10.94
CA TYR A 296 1.86 -5.28 11.91
C TYR A 296 1.50 -6.72 12.25
N LEU A 297 1.13 -6.92 13.53
CA LEU A 297 0.58 -8.17 14.05
C LEU A 297 -0.53 -7.87 15.04
N TYR A 298 -1.43 -8.79 15.17
CA TYR A 298 -2.46 -8.72 16.22
C TYR A 298 -2.67 -10.07 16.89
N LYS A 299 -3.25 -10.06 18.08
CA LYS A 299 -3.61 -11.26 18.82
C LYS A 299 -5.00 -11.08 19.44
N GLU A 300 -5.92 -11.99 19.13
CA GLU A 300 -7.23 -12.06 19.76
C GLU A 300 -7.12 -12.52 21.22
N GLN A 301 -8.12 -12.21 22.01
CA GLN A 301 -8.19 -12.65 23.41
C GLN A 301 -8.30 -14.17 23.50
N GLY A 302 -7.59 -14.75 24.44
CA GLY A 302 -7.55 -16.18 24.72
C GLY A 302 -6.11 -16.71 24.85
N ALA A 303 -5.89 -17.63 25.79
CA ALA A 303 -4.58 -18.19 26.05
C ALA A 303 -4.02 -18.97 24.84
N ASP A 304 -4.88 -19.66 24.09
CA ASP A 304 -4.53 -20.51 22.95
C ASP A 304 -4.58 -19.78 21.61
N THR A 305 -4.92 -18.48 21.57
CA THR A 305 -4.91 -17.69 20.33
C THR A 305 -3.49 -17.36 19.93
N LYS A 306 -3.26 -17.24 18.62
CA LYS A 306 -1.94 -17.02 18.04
C LYS A 306 -1.75 -15.57 17.58
N TRP A 307 -0.51 -15.15 17.50
CA TRP A 307 -0.13 -13.91 16.82
C TRP A 307 -0.35 -14.06 15.32
N THR A 308 -1.20 -13.22 14.78
CA THR A 308 -1.55 -13.18 13.35
C THR A 308 -0.84 -12.01 12.69
N PHE A 309 -0.10 -12.27 11.63
CA PHE A 309 0.59 -11.24 10.85
C PHE A 309 -0.37 -10.48 9.93
N GLY A 310 -0.15 -9.18 9.82
CA GLY A 310 -0.98 -8.24 9.10
C GLY A 310 -1.73 -7.28 10.04
N PRO A 311 -2.45 -6.28 9.47
CA PRO A 311 -2.49 -5.92 8.05
C PRO A 311 -1.14 -5.48 7.52
N VAL A 312 -0.94 -5.59 6.20
CA VAL A 312 0.27 -5.04 5.56
C VAL A 312 0.20 -3.52 5.47
N TRP A 313 1.37 -2.89 5.55
CA TRP A 313 1.50 -1.44 5.54
C TRP A 313 2.85 -1.03 4.96
N ASP A 314 2.92 0.12 4.30
CA ASP A 314 4.13 0.75 3.78
C ASP A 314 4.95 -0.13 2.82
N PHE A 315 4.82 0.17 1.55
CA PHE A 315 5.55 -0.50 0.47
C PHE A 315 6.52 0.46 -0.23
N GLY A 316 6.96 1.51 0.46
CA GLY A 316 7.88 2.51 -0.09
C GLY A 316 9.18 1.93 -0.64
N ASN A 317 9.62 0.77 -0.13
CA ASN A 317 10.80 0.06 -0.62
C ASN A 317 10.53 -0.95 -1.74
N ALA A 318 9.27 -1.20 -2.13
CA ALA A 318 8.94 -2.15 -3.19
C ALA A 318 9.69 -1.80 -4.49
N TYR A 319 10.42 -2.78 -5.03
CA TYR A 319 11.24 -2.68 -6.24
C TYR A 319 12.35 -1.61 -6.21
N ASN A 320 12.78 -1.14 -5.05
CA ASN A 320 13.99 -0.33 -4.93
C ASN A 320 15.26 -1.15 -5.24
N ASN A 321 15.23 -2.46 -4.96
CA ASN A 321 16.20 -3.42 -5.44
C ASN A 321 15.62 -4.15 -6.66
N THR A 322 16.32 -4.10 -7.80
CA THR A 322 15.89 -4.73 -9.05
C THR A 322 16.60 -6.05 -9.35
N ASN A 323 17.37 -6.58 -8.41
CA ASN A 323 17.82 -7.96 -8.47
C ASN A 323 16.71 -8.88 -7.98
N PHE A 324 15.92 -9.44 -8.88
CA PHE A 324 14.76 -10.27 -8.54
C PHE A 324 15.10 -11.74 -8.23
N ARG A 325 16.36 -12.14 -8.28
CA ARG A 325 16.78 -13.54 -8.14
C ARG A 325 17.36 -13.85 -6.76
N HIS A 326 16.80 -13.27 -5.70
CA HIS A 326 17.09 -13.61 -4.31
C HIS A 326 15.83 -13.40 -3.46
N PHE A 327 15.77 -14.04 -2.30
CA PHE A 327 14.70 -13.79 -1.33
C PHE A 327 14.97 -12.49 -0.57
N ILE A 328 13.90 -11.76 -0.21
CA ILE A 328 14.01 -10.45 0.47
C ILE A 328 14.85 -10.53 1.76
N PHE A 329 14.78 -11.66 2.49
CA PHE A 329 15.56 -11.88 3.71
C PHE A 329 17.05 -12.17 3.45
N GLN A 330 17.48 -12.31 2.21
CA GLN A 330 18.89 -12.46 1.83
C GLN A 330 19.54 -11.12 1.49
N GLY A 331 18.77 -10.04 1.46
CA GLY A 331 19.29 -8.68 1.35
C GLY A 331 20.08 -8.30 2.60
N ASP A 332 21.04 -7.40 2.44
CA ASP A 332 21.95 -6.94 3.52
C ASP A 332 21.59 -5.56 4.08
N LYS A 333 20.55 -4.93 3.51
CA LYS A 333 20.16 -3.56 3.88
C LYS A 333 19.38 -3.47 5.18
N PHE A 334 18.51 -4.45 5.43
CA PHE A 334 17.61 -4.46 6.59
C PHE A 334 17.66 -5.81 7.31
N GLU A 335 17.63 -5.80 8.65
CA GLU A 335 17.42 -7.04 9.41
C GLU A 335 16.01 -7.55 9.19
N GLN A 336 15.88 -8.83 8.88
CA GLN A 336 14.61 -9.47 8.54
C GLN A 336 13.99 -10.24 9.72
N PHE A 337 14.57 -10.11 10.90
CA PHE A 337 14.13 -10.65 12.20
C PHE A 337 13.40 -11.99 12.14
N ILE A 338 12.07 -11.96 11.99
CA ILE A 338 11.23 -13.14 12.05
C ILE A 338 11.36 -13.99 10.79
N ILE A 339 11.41 -13.40 9.60
CA ILE A 339 11.34 -14.17 8.35
C ILE A 339 12.61 -14.95 8.06
N ASP A 340 13.78 -14.42 8.38
CA ASP A 340 15.06 -15.13 8.20
C ASP A 340 15.14 -16.38 9.10
N ARG A 341 14.51 -16.33 10.28
CA ARG A 341 14.41 -17.45 11.22
C ARG A 341 13.33 -18.45 10.78
N ALA A 342 12.13 -17.97 10.47
CA ALA A 342 11.03 -18.79 10.04
C ALA A 342 11.39 -19.65 8.81
N TRP A 343 12.22 -19.11 7.91
CA TRP A 343 12.67 -19.82 6.71
C TRP A 343 13.49 -21.09 7.02
N ASN A 344 14.09 -21.19 8.20
CA ASN A 344 14.81 -22.40 8.60
C ASN A 344 13.89 -23.60 8.82
N PHE A 345 12.60 -23.39 9.06
CA PHE A 345 11.66 -24.46 9.36
C PHE A 345 10.99 -25.01 8.11
N LYS A 346 10.98 -26.35 8.02
CA LYS A 346 10.41 -27.05 6.85
C LYS A 346 8.91 -26.76 6.70
N HIS A 347 8.13 -26.81 7.80
CA HIS A 347 6.69 -26.56 7.78
C HIS A 347 6.36 -25.17 7.24
N PHE A 348 7.13 -24.16 7.62
CA PHE A 348 6.94 -22.80 7.11
C PHE A 348 7.24 -22.71 5.62
N ARG A 349 8.37 -23.28 5.15
CA ARG A 349 8.70 -23.32 3.71
C ARG A 349 7.63 -24.04 2.90
N ASP A 350 7.07 -25.13 3.43
CA ASP A 350 5.99 -25.88 2.78
C ASP A 350 4.70 -25.03 2.74
N LYS A 351 4.36 -24.32 3.82
CA LYS A 351 3.21 -23.39 3.86
C LYS A 351 3.38 -22.21 2.89
N VAL A 352 4.56 -21.64 2.77
CA VAL A 352 4.84 -20.60 1.78
C VAL A 352 4.60 -21.10 0.36
N LYS A 353 5.07 -22.32 0.03
CA LYS A 353 4.85 -22.92 -1.29
C LYS A 353 3.36 -23.15 -1.56
N GLU A 354 2.63 -23.68 -0.59
CA GLU A 354 1.18 -23.91 -0.69
C GLU A 354 0.42 -22.61 -0.99
N VAL A 355 0.65 -21.57 -0.18
CA VAL A 355 -0.03 -20.26 -0.34
C VAL A 355 0.37 -19.59 -1.66
N TRP A 356 1.64 -19.67 -2.05
CA TRP A 356 2.11 -19.14 -3.33
C TRP A 356 1.44 -19.82 -4.51
N GLN A 357 1.40 -21.14 -4.53
CA GLN A 357 0.84 -21.92 -5.64
C GLN A 357 -0.65 -21.64 -5.81
N GLU A 358 -1.39 -21.53 -4.70
CA GLU A 358 -2.80 -21.16 -4.71
C GLU A 358 -3.01 -19.75 -5.25
N PHE A 359 -2.27 -18.77 -4.73
CA PHE A 359 -2.33 -17.38 -5.19
C PHE A 359 -1.96 -17.26 -6.67
N TYR A 360 -0.86 -17.90 -7.07
CA TYR A 360 -0.35 -17.80 -8.44
C TYR A 360 -1.34 -18.39 -9.45
N ALA A 361 -1.90 -19.54 -9.15
CA ALA A 361 -2.87 -20.21 -10.03
C ALA A 361 -4.19 -19.46 -10.17
N ASN A 362 -4.67 -18.79 -9.10
CA ASN A 362 -6.03 -18.30 -9.04
C ASN A 362 -6.15 -16.76 -9.07
N GLN A 363 -5.11 -16.02 -8.71
CA GLN A 363 -5.19 -14.58 -8.47
C GLN A 363 -4.14 -13.74 -9.21
N TYR A 364 -2.97 -14.31 -9.49
CA TYR A 364 -1.84 -13.54 -10.04
C TYR A 364 -2.18 -12.89 -11.39
N ALA A 365 -2.86 -13.58 -12.29
CA ALA A 365 -3.19 -13.05 -13.61
C ALA A 365 -4.04 -11.77 -13.56
N GLU A 366 -4.90 -11.66 -12.55
CA GLU A 366 -5.79 -10.50 -12.35
C GLU A 366 -5.04 -9.24 -11.89
N MET A 367 -3.81 -9.40 -11.37
CA MET A 367 -3.02 -8.26 -10.90
C MET A 367 -2.66 -7.29 -12.02
N ASN A 368 -2.42 -7.78 -13.24
CA ASN A 368 -2.12 -6.92 -14.37
C ASN A 368 -3.30 -6.00 -14.72
N ALA A 369 -4.51 -6.55 -14.74
CA ALA A 369 -5.73 -5.77 -15.00
C ALA A 369 -5.99 -4.74 -13.89
N TYR A 370 -5.74 -5.11 -12.62
CA TYR A 370 -5.83 -4.18 -11.50
C TYR A 370 -4.86 -3.00 -11.65
N ILE A 371 -3.57 -3.29 -11.92
CA ILE A 371 -2.53 -2.26 -12.08
C ILE A 371 -2.89 -1.31 -13.23
N ASP A 372 -3.30 -1.83 -14.39
CA ASP A 372 -3.72 -1.03 -15.53
C ASP A 372 -4.95 -0.17 -15.21
N GLY A 373 -5.92 -0.74 -14.50
CA GLY A 373 -7.14 -0.03 -14.07
C GLY A 373 -6.84 1.12 -13.11
N VAL A 374 -5.95 0.91 -12.14
CA VAL A 374 -5.52 1.97 -11.22
C VAL A 374 -4.78 3.07 -11.97
N ALA A 375 -3.80 2.72 -12.81
CA ALA A 375 -3.02 3.69 -13.57
C ALA A 375 -3.91 4.55 -14.49
N ALA A 376 -4.85 3.93 -15.19
CA ALA A 376 -5.81 4.64 -16.02
C ALA A 376 -6.70 5.58 -15.19
N LYS A 377 -7.16 5.12 -14.02
CA LYS A 377 -8.03 5.89 -13.13
C LYS A 377 -7.38 7.16 -12.60
N ILE A 378 -6.08 7.12 -12.28
CA ILE A 378 -5.37 8.25 -11.66
C ILE A 378 -4.59 9.10 -12.67
N SER A 379 -4.54 8.74 -13.94
CA SER A 379 -3.63 9.32 -14.95
C SER A 379 -3.70 10.84 -15.04
N ASP A 380 -4.91 11.42 -15.16
CA ASP A 380 -5.07 12.87 -15.29
C ASP A 380 -4.69 13.62 -14.01
N ALA A 381 -5.07 13.06 -12.85
CA ALA A 381 -4.71 13.63 -11.56
C ALA A 381 -3.18 13.53 -11.29
N ALA A 382 -2.52 12.46 -11.73
CA ALA A 382 -1.08 12.30 -11.65
C ALA A 382 -0.35 13.30 -12.56
N ALA A 383 -0.87 13.57 -13.77
CA ALA A 383 -0.34 14.62 -14.64
C ALA A 383 -0.43 16.01 -13.98
N ASN A 384 -1.55 16.32 -13.31
CA ASN A 384 -1.70 17.54 -12.54
C ASN A 384 -0.80 17.59 -11.29
N ASP A 385 -0.62 16.46 -10.61
CA ASP A 385 0.33 16.32 -9.50
C ASP A 385 1.76 16.64 -9.95
N TYR A 386 2.17 16.08 -11.08
CA TYR A 386 3.47 16.41 -11.67
C TYR A 386 3.63 17.93 -11.92
N LEU A 387 2.61 18.57 -12.50
CA LEU A 387 2.66 20.03 -12.73
C LEU A 387 2.75 20.82 -11.41
N CYS A 388 2.11 20.34 -10.35
CA CYS A 388 2.17 20.93 -9.03
C CYS A 388 3.58 20.85 -8.41
N TRP A 389 4.24 19.70 -8.55
CA TRP A 389 5.48 19.37 -7.86
C TRP A 389 6.74 19.28 -8.77
N LYS A 390 6.64 19.60 -10.07
CA LYS A 390 7.75 19.47 -11.04
C LYS A 390 9.03 20.20 -10.66
N ASN A 391 8.91 21.31 -9.91
CA ASN A 391 10.05 22.12 -9.47
C ASN A 391 10.62 21.67 -8.11
N SER A 392 9.94 20.79 -7.37
CA SER A 392 10.50 20.19 -6.17
C SER A 392 11.62 19.22 -6.53
N SER A 393 12.72 19.23 -5.79
CA SER A 393 13.86 18.32 -6.03
C SER A 393 13.69 16.94 -5.42
N ASN A 394 12.73 16.78 -4.50
CA ASN A 394 12.57 15.59 -3.67
C ASN A 394 11.22 14.88 -3.83
N VAL A 395 10.31 15.37 -4.69
CA VAL A 395 9.04 14.69 -4.99
C VAL A 395 9.19 13.88 -6.27
N ALA A 396 8.70 12.64 -6.27
CA ALA A 396 8.70 11.73 -7.40
C ALA A 396 8.03 12.35 -8.65
N LYS A 397 8.54 12.03 -9.83
CA LYS A 397 8.09 12.63 -11.10
C LYS A 397 7.28 11.61 -11.91
N ASN A 398 6.00 11.54 -11.64
CA ASN A 398 5.07 10.67 -12.34
C ASN A 398 4.30 11.47 -13.41
N GLN A 399 4.77 11.42 -14.66
CA GLN A 399 4.15 12.12 -15.79
C GLN A 399 3.28 11.22 -16.67
N ASP A 400 3.59 9.92 -16.68
CA ASP A 400 2.96 8.92 -17.53
C ASP A 400 2.69 7.67 -16.70
N GLU A 401 1.49 7.60 -16.16
CA GLU A 401 1.07 6.52 -15.28
C GLU A 401 1.00 5.18 -16.02
N LEU A 402 0.64 5.16 -17.30
CA LEU A 402 0.58 3.93 -18.07
C LEU A 402 1.98 3.37 -18.32
N ALA A 403 2.96 4.23 -18.59
CA ALA A 403 4.36 3.82 -18.71
C ALA A 403 4.91 3.31 -17.35
N LYS A 404 4.55 3.97 -16.25
CA LYS A 404 4.93 3.53 -14.89
C LYS A 404 4.29 2.17 -14.55
N ALA A 405 3.03 1.96 -14.88
CA ALA A 405 2.34 0.69 -14.73
C ALA A 405 3.01 -0.43 -15.53
N ALA A 406 3.47 -0.15 -16.75
CA ALA A 406 4.21 -1.12 -17.55
C ALA A 406 5.54 -1.53 -16.87
N VAL A 407 6.28 -0.57 -16.32
CA VAL A 407 7.51 -0.84 -15.55
C VAL A 407 7.18 -1.68 -14.31
N PHE A 408 6.17 -1.29 -13.54
CA PHE A 408 5.74 -2.02 -12.34
C PHE A 408 5.36 -3.47 -12.66
N LYS A 409 4.54 -3.69 -13.67
CA LYS A 409 4.16 -5.05 -14.13
C LYS A 409 5.35 -5.88 -14.57
N ASN A 410 6.33 -5.25 -15.24
CA ASN A 410 7.56 -5.95 -15.63
C ASN A 410 8.40 -6.37 -14.43
N CYS A 411 8.53 -5.53 -13.39
CA CYS A 411 9.19 -5.91 -12.14
C CYS A 411 8.48 -7.09 -11.47
N MET A 412 7.15 -7.00 -11.33
CA MET A 412 6.33 -8.06 -10.74
C MET A 412 6.46 -9.37 -11.51
N ARG A 413 6.43 -9.32 -12.84
CA ARG A 413 6.61 -10.48 -13.72
C ARG A 413 7.97 -11.14 -13.55
N GLN A 414 9.05 -10.36 -13.54
CA GLN A 414 10.41 -10.90 -13.35
C GLN A 414 10.55 -11.60 -12.01
N LYS A 415 10.03 -10.98 -10.94
CA LYS A 415 10.03 -11.60 -9.61
C LYS A 415 9.18 -12.86 -9.59
N ALA A 416 7.95 -12.83 -10.12
CA ALA A 416 7.07 -14.00 -10.18
C ALA A 416 7.68 -15.14 -10.99
N THR A 417 8.37 -14.85 -12.10
CA THR A 417 9.08 -15.86 -12.89
C THR A 417 10.08 -16.61 -12.02
N TRP A 418 10.89 -15.88 -11.26
CA TRP A 418 11.86 -16.50 -10.36
C TRP A 418 11.19 -17.28 -9.22
N LEU A 419 10.09 -16.77 -8.65
CA LEU A 419 9.35 -17.45 -7.59
C LEU A 419 8.72 -18.77 -8.08
N VAL A 420 8.25 -18.82 -9.32
CA VAL A 420 7.79 -20.08 -9.95
C VAL A 420 8.94 -21.09 -10.05
N GLU A 421 10.16 -20.66 -10.39
CA GLU A 421 11.34 -21.54 -10.38
C GLU A 421 11.63 -22.09 -8.98
N GLN A 422 11.38 -21.31 -7.92
CA GLN A 422 11.68 -21.71 -6.53
C GLN A 422 10.55 -22.55 -5.89
N TRP A 423 9.31 -22.18 -6.15
CA TRP A 423 8.14 -22.70 -5.40
C TRP A 423 7.13 -23.44 -6.27
N GLY A 424 7.29 -23.41 -7.59
CA GLY A 424 6.33 -23.97 -8.54
C GLY A 424 5.09 -23.06 -8.69
N GLY A 425 3.96 -23.67 -9.04
CA GLY A 425 2.67 -22.97 -9.20
C GLY A 425 2.17 -22.90 -10.63
N GLY A 426 2.91 -23.42 -11.60
CA GLY A 426 2.50 -23.43 -13.01
C GLY A 426 3.62 -22.98 -13.95
N GLU A 427 3.23 -22.54 -15.14
CA GLU A 427 4.15 -21.93 -16.10
C GLU A 427 4.54 -20.52 -15.65
N ALA A 428 5.80 -20.15 -15.88
CA ALA A 428 6.27 -18.80 -15.62
C ALA A 428 5.44 -17.78 -16.42
N PRO A 429 5.22 -16.56 -15.89
CA PRO A 429 4.49 -15.54 -16.62
C PRO A 429 5.13 -15.29 -17.99
N SER A 430 4.31 -15.37 -19.04
CA SER A 430 4.80 -15.24 -20.41
C SER A 430 5.26 -13.80 -20.69
N ASP A 431 6.36 -13.66 -21.45
CA ASP A 431 6.80 -12.37 -22.00
C ASP A 431 5.87 -11.87 -23.12
N LYS A 432 4.87 -12.67 -23.49
CA LYS A 432 3.93 -12.33 -24.55
C LYS A 432 2.96 -11.28 -24.05
N ILE A 433 2.96 -10.14 -24.70
CA ILE A 433 1.93 -9.12 -24.55
C ILE A 433 0.76 -9.55 -25.43
N ASN A 434 -0.38 -9.87 -24.83
CA ASN A 434 -1.61 -10.05 -25.58
C ASN A 434 -2.19 -8.67 -25.86
N ILE A 435 -2.18 -8.27 -27.13
CA ILE A 435 -2.82 -7.02 -27.55
C ILE A 435 -4.17 -7.38 -28.12
N TYR A 436 -5.24 -6.96 -27.43
CA TYR A 436 -6.59 -7.08 -27.93
C TYR A 436 -6.94 -5.80 -28.71
N VAL A 437 -7.19 -5.94 -30.01
CA VAL A 437 -7.61 -4.83 -30.85
C VAL A 437 -9.09 -5.03 -31.19
N THR A 438 -9.94 -4.16 -30.69
CA THR A 438 -11.35 -4.09 -31.12
C THR A 438 -11.43 -3.15 -32.31
N CYS A 439 -11.92 -3.63 -33.43
CA CYS A 439 -12.15 -2.82 -34.64
C CYS A 439 -13.57 -3.04 -35.13
N ASP A 440 -14.10 -2.06 -35.86
CA ASP A 440 -15.36 -2.19 -36.55
C ASP A 440 -15.27 -3.30 -37.61
N GLU A 441 -16.41 -3.97 -37.91
CA GLU A 441 -16.49 -5.20 -38.71
C GLU A 441 -15.81 -5.11 -40.08
N ASP A 442 -15.60 -3.90 -40.61
CA ASP A 442 -15.04 -3.67 -41.94
C ASP A 442 -13.56 -3.31 -41.97
N ARG A 443 -12.84 -3.38 -40.83
CA ARG A 443 -11.42 -3.03 -40.76
C ARG A 443 -10.58 -4.17 -40.23
N VAL A 444 -9.56 -4.57 -40.99
CA VAL A 444 -8.52 -5.52 -40.51
C VAL A 444 -7.45 -4.73 -39.81
N PRO A 445 -7.22 -4.97 -38.49
CA PRO A 445 -6.18 -4.29 -37.78
C PRO A 445 -4.80 -4.80 -38.20
N TYR A 446 -3.88 -3.88 -38.46
CA TYR A 446 -2.46 -4.21 -38.67
C TYR A 446 -1.69 -3.87 -37.41
N LEU A 447 -1.04 -4.88 -36.81
CA LEU A 447 -0.18 -4.72 -35.66
C LEU A 447 1.28 -4.86 -36.07
N TYR A 448 2.10 -3.85 -35.73
CA TYR A 448 3.56 -3.90 -35.90
C TYR A 448 4.21 -4.04 -34.53
N ALA A 449 4.96 -5.12 -34.33
CA ALA A 449 5.78 -5.30 -33.13
C ALA A 449 7.27 -5.18 -33.45
N TRP A 450 8.00 -4.42 -32.64
CA TRP A 450 9.46 -4.30 -32.72
C TRP A 450 10.10 -4.85 -31.45
N GLY A 451 11.23 -5.54 -31.62
CA GLY A 451 12.05 -6.02 -30.50
C GLY A 451 12.98 -7.15 -30.95
N GLU A 452 13.91 -7.51 -30.08
CA GLU A 452 14.90 -8.57 -30.34
C GLU A 452 14.27 -9.94 -30.58
N ALA A 453 13.06 -10.17 -30.08
CA ALA A 453 12.34 -11.45 -30.23
C ALA A 453 11.91 -11.80 -31.65
N ASN A 454 11.91 -10.84 -32.58
CA ASN A 454 11.37 -11.05 -33.93
C ASN A 454 12.39 -11.40 -35.00
N ASN A 455 13.71 -11.40 -34.72
CA ASN A 455 14.77 -11.71 -35.70
C ASN A 455 14.56 -11.08 -37.09
N GLY A 456 13.88 -9.94 -37.18
CA GLY A 456 13.58 -9.22 -38.39
C GLY A 456 12.59 -9.89 -39.35
N LYS A 457 11.89 -10.94 -38.93
CA LYS A 457 10.86 -11.61 -39.74
C LYS A 457 9.46 -11.07 -39.46
N TRP A 458 8.71 -10.80 -40.47
CA TRP A 458 7.28 -10.44 -40.39
C TRP A 458 6.44 -11.59 -39.79
N PRO A 459 5.61 -11.37 -38.80
CA PRO A 459 4.73 -12.40 -38.26
C PRO A 459 3.40 -12.49 -39.00
N GLY A 460 3.35 -12.16 -40.26
CA GLY A 460 2.09 -12.19 -40.99
C GLY A 460 2.25 -12.55 -42.45
N ASN A 461 1.82 -13.71 -42.81
CA ASN A 461 1.16 -14.07 -44.05
C ASN A 461 -0.23 -14.57 -43.71
#